data_131cac003da18e933b4890f2c86547d5
#
_entry.id   131cac003da18e933b4890f2c86547d5
#
_cell.length_a   1.000
_cell.length_b   1.000
_cell.length_c   1.000
_cell.angle_alpha   90.00
_cell.angle_beta   90.00
_cell.angle_gamma   90.00
#
_symmetry.space_group_name_H-M   'P 1'
#
loop_
_entity.id
_entity.type
_entity.pdbx_description
1 polymer ?
#
loop_
_entity_poly.entity_id
_entity_poly.type
_entity_poly.pdbx_seq_one_letter_code
_entity_poly.pdbx_strand_id
1 'polypeptide(L)'
;LALPISWKGRLEQYAGRLHRENEGKKDVRIYDYIDIHEPVCDSMYHKRLRGYAAIGYQTIQLGQPTLFGEMSDFPATSEERQIFNGMDFFRSLAKDIANAKQSVVISSPKLYRVTSNKLVSLMKEQSANGIEVAIITSTNDEQVDSLVSLALHVTTKPDLRLCAVIIDRSVVWYGSVNALGFNTEKDNIIKLKDGKLADEVLGMVLTS
;
A
#
# COMPACT_ATOMS: atom_id res chain seq x y z
N LEU A 1 -4.65 22.65 8.88
CA LEU A 1 -3.80 22.96 10.07
C LEU A 1 -2.36 22.60 9.70
N ALA A 2 -1.46 23.55 9.67
CA ALA A 2 -0.07 23.35 9.23
C ALA A 2 0.94 23.26 10.40
N LEU A 3 0.48 23.01 11.62
CA LEU A 3 1.34 22.94 12.79
C LEU A 3 1.48 21.49 13.28
N PRO A 4 2.66 21.05 13.71
CA PRO A 4 2.89 19.72 14.26
C PRO A 4 2.26 19.63 15.68
N ILE A 5 0.94 19.49 15.73
CA ILE A 5 0.18 19.34 16.97
C ILE A 5 -0.14 17.86 17.14
N SER A 6 0.30 17.29 18.25
CA SER A 6 -0.01 15.90 18.61
C SER A 6 -0.83 15.77 19.91
N TRP A 7 -1.10 16.88 20.60
CA TRP A 7 -1.69 16.86 21.92
C TRP A 7 -3.21 17.06 21.88
N LYS A 8 -3.93 16.11 22.48
CA LYS A 8 -5.40 16.03 22.48
C LYS A 8 -6.07 17.33 22.96
N GLY A 9 -5.59 17.93 24.05
CA GLY A 9 -6.19 19.16 24.60
C GLY A 9 -6.10 20.38 23.68
N ARG A 10 -5.03 20.53 22.89
CA ARG A 10 -4.94 21.61 21.89
C ARG A 10 -5.88 21.37 20.71
N LEU A 11 -6.02 20.12 20.28
CA LEU A 11 -6.93 19.75 19.21
C LEU A 11 -8.38 20.10 19.58
N GLU A 12 -8.81 19.76 20.79
CA GLU A 12 -10.12 20.07 21.32
C GLU A 12 -10.37 21.60 21.42
N GLN A 13 -9.36 22.38 21.81
CA GLN A 13 -9.46 23.85 21.85
C GLN A 13 -9.65 24.46 20.46
N TYR A 14 -8.90 23.97 19.45
CA TYR A 14 -9.04 24.47 18.07
C TYR A 14 -10.39 24.05 17.48
N ALA A 15 -10.79 22.80 17.64
CA ALA A 15 -12.07 22.31 17.17
C ALA A 15 -13.24 23.01 17.88
N GLY A 16 -13.15 23.25 19.18
CA GLY A 16 -14.18 23.95 19.95
C GLY A 16 -14.39 25.41 19.49
N ARG A 17 -13.34 26.09 18.98
CA ARG A 17 -13.50 27.41 18.39
C ARG A 17 -14.27 27.36 17.07
N LEU A 18 -14.15 26.28 16.31
CA LEU A 18 -14.86 26.08 15.06
C LEU A 18 -16.33 25.73 15.28
N HIS A 19 -16.69 25.17 16.44
CA HIS A 19 -18.07 24.82 16.80
C HIS A 19 -18.90 25.99 17.37
N ARG A 20 -18.32 27.18 17.52
CA ARG A 20 -19.13 28.35 17.93
C ARG A 20 -20.23 28.59 16.93
N GLU A 21 -21.45 28.69 17.43
CA GLU A 21 -22.64 28.94 16.62
C GLU A 21 -22.51 30.28 15.91
N ASN A 22 -22.80 30.27 14.62
CA ASN A 22 -22.98 31.47 13.78
C ASN A 22 -24.19 31.23 12.89
N GLU A 23 -25.04 32.20 12.74
CA GLU A 23 -26.21 32.16 11.86
C GLU A 23 -25.76 31.76 10.44
N GLY A 24 -26.35 30.70 9.89
CA GLY A 24 -26.06 30.20 8.55
C GLY A 24 -24.98 29.11 8.44
N LYS A 25 -24.36 28.69 9.54
CA LYS A 25 -23.33 27.64 9.52
C LYS A 25 -23.96 26.25 9.39
N LYS A 26 -23.69 25.56 8.27
CA LYS A 26 -24.25 24.22 7.97
C LYS A 26 -23.32 23.08 8.36
N ASP A 27 -22.00 23.28 8.27
CA ASP A 27 -20.98 22.26 8.58
C ASP A 27 -19.69 22.91 9.10
N VAL A 28 -18.81 22.09 9.66
CA VAL A 28 -17.45 22.47 10.08
C VAL A 28 -16.47 21.51 9.44
N ARG A 29 -15.52 22.07 8.70
CA ARG A 29 -14.48 21.28 8.03
C ARG A 29 -13.10 21.68 8.55
N ILE A 30 -12.30 20.66 8.83
CA ILE A 30 -10.89 20.81 9.21
C ILE A 30 -10.06 20.24 8.07
N TYR A 31 -9.20 21.06 7.49
CA TYR A 31 -8.19 20.61 6.53
C TYR A 31 -6.89 20.39 7.29
N ASP A 32 -6.42 19.18 7.34
CA ASP A 32 -5.18 18.78 8.02
C ASP A 32 -4.14 18.38 6.96
N TYR A 33 -3.04 19.12 6.95
CA TYR A 33 -1.92 18.89 6.03
C TYR A 33 -0.83 18.13 6.78
N ILE A 34 -0.27 17.13 6.14
CA ILE A 34 0.78 16.28 6.69
C ILE A 34 1.95 16.22 5.72
N ASP A 35 3.17 16.26 6.26
CA ASP A 35 4.34 15.79 5.57
C ASP A 35 4.53 14.30 5.88
N ILE A 36 4.12 13.48 4.93
CA ILE A 36 4.17 12.02 5.05
C ILE A 36 5.59 11.47 4.91
N HIS A 37 6.53 12.26 4.40
CA HIS A 37 7.93 11.87 4.27
C HIS A 37 8.68 11.92 5.62
N GLU A 38 8.11 12.65 6.60
CA GLU A 38 8.65 12.73 7.94
C GLU A 38 7.93 11.78 8.90
N PRO A 39 8.57 10.71 9.40
CA PRO A 39 7.94 9.69 10.26
C PRO A 39 7.32 10.27 11.54
N VAL A 40 7.90 11.36 12.04
CA VAL A 40 7.37 12.07 13.21
C VAL A 40 6.04 12.75 12.87
N CYS A 41 5.94 13.38 11.70
CA CYS A 41 4.73 14.03 11.23
C CYS A 41 3.61 13.02 10.96
N ASP A 42 3.94 11.87 10.39
CA ASP A 42 3.00 10.76 10.17
C ASP A 42 2.45 10.22 11.50
N SER A 43 3.31 9.96 12.47
CA SER A 43 2.90 9.53 13.82
C SER A 43 1.98 10.56 14.50
N MET A 44 2.29 11.85 14.36
CA MET A 44 1.47 12.94 14.90
C MET A 44 0.10 13.02 14.20
N TYR A 45 0.07 12.82 12.89
CA TYR A 45 -1.16 12.79 12.11
C TYR A 45 -2.10 11.67 12.57
N HIS A 46 -1.60 10.46 12.73
CA HIS A 46 -2.39 9.34 13.23
C HIS A 46 -2.94 9.58 14.65
N LYS A 47 -2.19 10.30 15.50
CA LYS A 47 -2.71 10.74 16.82
C LYS A 47 -3.82 11.77 16.67
N ARG A 48 -3.70 12.73 15.72
CA ARG A 48 -4.75 13.71 15.44
C ARG A 48 -6.02 13.06 14.90
N LEU A 49 -5.92 12.10 13.97
CA LEU A 49 -7.08 11.36 13.44
C LEU A 49 -7.89 10.70 14.56
N ARG A 50 -7.23 10.06 15.53
CA ARG A 50 -7.91 9.51 16.70
C ARG A 50 -8.56 10.59 17.56
N GLY A 51 -7.91 11.74 17.68
CA GLY A 51 -8.47 12.90 18.39
C GLY A 51 -9.71 13.47 17.69
N TYR A 52 -9.68 13.61 16.36
CA TYR A 52 -10.83 14.06 15.57
C TYR A 52 -12.00 13.11 15.69
N ALA A 53 -11.78 11.80 15.57
CA ALA A 53 -12.83 10.79 15.76
C ALA A 53 -13.46 10.86 17.16
N ALA A 54 -12.65 11.09 18.20
CA ALA A 54 -13.13 11.19 19.59
C ALA A 54 -14.03 12.40 19.85
N ILE A 55 -13.92 13.46 19.05
CA ILE A 55 -14.75 14.68 19.13
C ILE A 55 -15.84 14.72 18.02
N GLY A 56 -16.09 13.59 17.35
CA GLY A 56 -17.22 13.40 16.43
C GLY A 56 -16.97 13.78 14.97
N TYR A 57 -15.72 14.09 14.58
CA TYR A 57 -15.40 14.34 13.17
C TYR A 57 -15.28 13.03 12.39
N GLN A 58 -15.78 13.05 11.17
CA GLN A 58 -15.60 11.99 10.20
C GLN A 58 -14.55 12.41 9.16
N THR A 59 -13.66 11.50 8.80
CA THR A 59 -12.68 11.74 7.75
C THR A 59 -13.37 11.66 6.39
N ILE A 60 -13.41 12.76 5.66
CA ILE A 60 -13.86 12.79 4.27
C ILE A 60 -12.59 12.73 3.41
N GLN A 61 -12.41 11.68 2.64
CA GLN A 61 -11.43 11.67 1.57
C GLN A 61 -12.01 12.51 0.43
N LEU A 62 -11.58 13.76 0.37
CA LEU A 62 -11.80 14.57 -0.83
C LEU A 62 -10.95 13.92 -1.92
N GLY A 63 -11.56 13.50 -3.02
CA GLY A 63 -10.83 13.10 -4.22
C GLY A 63 -9.82 14.20 -4.55
N GLN A 64 -8.57 13.84 -4.78
CA GLN A 64 -7.56 14.83 -5.17
C GLN A 64 -8.06 15.53 -6.43
N PRO A 65 -8.08 16.88 -6.48
CA PRO A 65 -8.37 17.56 -7.73
C PRO A 65 -7.26 17.18 -8.71
N THR A 66 -7.61 16.35 -9.68
CA THR A 66 -6.69 16.02 -10.76
C THR A 66 -6.60 17.23 -11.68
N LEU A 67 -5.41 17.51 -12.22
CA LEU A 67 -5.14 18.55 -13.22
C LEU A 67 -6.02 18.41 -14.50
N PHE A 68 -6.83 17.37 -14.62
CA PHE A 68 -7.62 16.98 -15.78
C PHE A 68 -9.14 16.95 -15.53
N GLY A 69 -9.67 17.80 -14.64
CA GLY A 69 -11.10 17.92 -14.41
C GLY A 69 -11.70 16.83 -13.52
N GLU A 70 -12.95 16.99 -13.15
CA GLU A 70 -13.68 16.02 -12.36
C GLU A 70 -13.78 14.70 -13.14
N MET A 71 -13.09 13.68 -12.65
CA MET A 71 -13.27 12.29 -13.13
C MET A 71 -14.59 11.74 -12.55
N SER A 72 -15.72 12.38 -12.91
CA SER A 72 -17.05 11.92 -12.51
C SER A 72 -17.56 10.71 -13.32
N ASP A 73 -16.83 10.29 -14.35
CA ASP A 73 -17.27 9.25 -15.28
C ASP A 73 -16.61 7.87 -15.08
N PHE A 74 -15.80 7.71 -14.01
CA PHE A 74 -15.39 6.36 -13.62
C PHE A 74 -16.36 5.81 -12.59
N PRO A 75 -17.00 4.65 -12.86
CA PRO A 75 -17.94 4.05 -11.92
C PRO A 75 -17.25 3.77 -10.59
N ALA A 76 -17.68 4.48 -9.55
CA ALA A 76 -17.24 4.31 -8.16
C ALA A 76 -17.82 3.02 -7.56
N THR A 77 -17.51 1.88 -8.15
CA THR A 77 -17.72 0.60 -7.49
C THR A 77 -16.40 0.20 -6.83
N SER A 78 -16.38 0.19 -5.52
CA SER A 78 -15.24 -0.08 -4.64
C SER A 78 -14.58 -1.45 -4.83
N GLU A 79 -14.94 -2.22 -5.83
CA GLU A 79 -14.39 -3.54 -6.13
C GLU A 79 -13.41 -3.59 -7.30
N GLU A 80 -13.22 -2.50 -8.04
CA GLU A 80 -12.40 -2.50 -9.29
C GLU A 80 -11.33 -1.40 -9.36
N ARG A 81 -10.85 -0.90 -8.24
CA ARG A 81 -9.68 -0.03 -8.32
C ARG A 81 -8.52 -0.84 -8.88
N GLN A 82 -8.02 -0.42 -10.02
CA GLN A 82 -6.96 -1.12 -10.76
C GLN A 82 -5.61 -0.44 -10.61
N ILE A 83 -5.57 0.84 -10.22
CA ILE A 83 -4.33 1.61 -10.08
C ILE A 83 -4.16 2.04 -8.63
N PHE A 84 -2.98 1.78 -8.07
CA PHE A 84 -2.60 2.11 -6.70
C PHE A 84 -1.26 2.85 -6.71
N ASN A 85 -1.04 3.70 -5.71
CA ASN A 85 0.28 4.29 -5.47
C ASN A 85 1.09 3.47 -4.46
N GLY A 86 2.36 3.82 -4.28
CA GLY A 86 3.29 3.11 -3.38
C GLY A 86 2.89 3.11 -1.90
N MET A 87 1.86 3.88 -1.51
CA MET A 87 1.41 3.98 -0.13
C MET A 87 0.10 3.23 0.14
N ASP A 88 -0.76 3.06 -0.87
CA ASP A 88 -2.11 2.53 -0.69
C ASP A 88 -2.34 1.11 -1.26
N PHE A 89 -1.37 0.57 -2.01
CA PHE A 89 -1.45 -0.77 -2.64
C PHE A 89 -1.54 -1.91 -1.63
N PHE A 90 -0.90 -1.74 -0.47
CA PHE A 90 -0.61 -2.82 0.47
C PHE A 90 -1.85 -3.59 0.91
N ARG A 91 -2.93 -2.89 1.29
CA ARG A 91 -4.17 -3.53 1.78
C ARG A 91 -4.81 -4.42 0.72
N SER A 92 -4.87 -3.93 -0.52
CA SER A 92 -5.48 -4.66 -1.63
C SER A 92 -4.62 -5.84 -2.06
N LEU A 93 -3.30 -5.68 -2.12
CA LEU A 93 -2.37 -6.75 -2.42
C LEU A 93 -2.40 -7.83 -1.33
N ALA A 94 -2.37 -7.44 -0.05
CA ALA A 94 -2.46 -8.39 1.06
C ALA A 94 -3.76 -9.21 1.02
N LYS A 95 -4.89 -8.58 0.67
CA LYS A 95 -6.17 -9.28 0.48
C LYS A 95 -6.09 -10.31 -0.66
N ASP A 96 -5.47 -9.94 -1.77
CA ASP A 96 -5.33 -10.86 -2.91
C ASP A 96 -4.40 -12.04 -2.56
N ILE A 97 -3.27 -11.80 -1.89
CA ILE A 97 -2.37 -12.86 -1.42
C ILE A 97 -3.09 -13.78 -0.42
N ALA A 98 -3.86 -13.22 0.53
CA ALA A 98 -4.61 -14.00 1.51
C ALA A 98 -5.67 -14.91 0.86
N ASN A 99 -6.18 -14.54 -0.32
CA ASN A 99 -7.18 -15.32 -1.06
C ASN A 99 -6.56 -16.22 -2.16
N ALA A 100 -5.24 -16.29 -2.26
CA ALA A 100 -4.56 -17.16 -3.21
C ALA A 100 -4.93 -18.64 -2.96
N LYS A 101 -5.08 -19.39 -4.04
CA LYS A 101 -5.51 -20.81 -3.99
C LYS A 101 -4.44 -21.79 -4.48
N GLN A 102 -3.50 -21.32 -5.29
CA GLN A 102 -2.49 -22.16 -5.93
C GLN A 102 -1.09 -21.60 -5.74
N SER A 103 -0.85 -20.34 -6.13
CA SER A 103 0.49 -19.79 -6.17
C SER A 103 0.56 -18.28 -5.97
N VAL A 104 1.66 -17.83 -5.40
CA VAL A 104 2.04 -16.41 -5.29
C VAL A 104 3.50 -16.28 -5.72
N VAL A 105 3.75 -15.55 -6.80
CA VAL A 105 5.10 -15.23 -7.26
C VAL A 105 5.33 -13.73 -7.11
N ILE A 106 6.38 -13.36 -6.38
CA ILE A 106 6.76 -11.96 -6.17
C ILE A 106 8.11 -11.70 -6.82
N SER A 107 8.12 -10.77 -7.77
CA SER A 107 9.32 -10.17 -8.34
C SER A 107 9.61 -8.85 -7.65
N SER A 108 10.68 -8.83 -6.85
CA SER A 108 11.09 -7.70 -6.02
C SER A 108 12.60 -7.48 -6.19
N PRO A 109 13.02 -6.61 -7.11
CA PRO A 109 14.45 -6.42 -7.42
C PRO A 109 15.29 -6.05 -6.22
N LYS A 110 14.76 -5.23 -5.32
CA LYS A 110 15.45 -4.82 -4.08
C LYS A 110 14.61 -5.19 -2.86
N LEU A 111 15.24 -5.83 -1.90
CA LEU A 111 14.62 -6.18 -0.63
C LEU A 111 14.90 -5.09 0.43
N TYR A 112 13.92 -4.83 1.29
CA TYR A 112 14.08 -3.86 2.38
C TYR A 112 13.31 -4.31 3.62
N ARG A 113 14.02 -4.49 4.75
CA ARG A 113 13.45 -4.85 6.05
C ARG A 113 12.45 -6.01 6.00
N VAL A 114 12.80 -7.07 5.28
CA VAL A 114 11.89 -8.20 5.01
C VAL A 114 11.37 -8.87 6.28
N THR A 115 12.14 -8.93 7.36
CA THR A 115 11.74 -9.52 8.64
C THR A 115 10.59 -8.80 9.32
N SER A 116 10.44 -7.51 9.08
CA SER A 116 9.33 -6.69 9.61
C SER A 116 8.21 -6.44 8.59
N ASN A 117 8.34 -6.98 7.38
CA ASN A 117 7.36 -6.78 6.32
C ASN A 117 6.15 -7.71 6.52
N LYS A 118 4.97 -7.13 6.64
CA LYS A 118 3.72 -7.88 6.85
C LYS A 118 3.35 -8.80 5.68
N LEU A 119 3.77 -8.48 4.44
CA LEU A 119 3.56 -9.37 3.31
C LEU A 119 4.40 -10.65 3.45
N VAL A 120 5.61 -10.55 4.02
CA VAL A 120 6.45 -11.73 4.29
C VAL A 120 5.78 -12.66 5.30
N SER A 121 5.20 -12.11 6.36
CA SER A 121 4.45 -12.91 7.34
C SER A 121 3.25 -13.60 6.70
N LEU A 122 2.51 -12.90 5.84
CA LEU A 122 1.38 -13.45 5.12
C LEU A 122 1.82 -14.55 4.13
N MET A 123 2.91 -14.34 3.39
CA MET A 123 3.46 -15.34 2.47
C MET A 123 3.89 -16.62 3.19
N LYS A 124 4.50 -16.48 4.38
CA LYS A 124 4.84 -17.62 5.23
C LYS A 124 3.58 -18.39 5.64
N GLU A 125 2.51 -17.72 6.01
CA GLU A 125 1.22 -18.31 6.33
C GLU A 125 0.64 -19.06 5.13
N GLN A 126 0.63 -18.43 3.94
CA GLN A 126 0.15 -19.06 2.71
C GLN A 126 0.98 -20.29 2.33
N SER A 127 2.31 -20.22 2.45
CA SER A 127 3.19 -21.37 2.22
C SER A 127 2.89 -22.51 3.18
N ALA A 128 2.64 -22.22 4.46
CA ALA A 128 2.23 -23.24 5.44
C ALA A 128 0.85 -23.86 5.11
N ASN A 129 -0.03 -23.12 4.43
CA ASN A 129 -1.33 -23.59 3.96
C ASN A 129 -1.26 -24.38 2.63
N GLY A 130 -0.04 -24.63 2.11
CA GLY A 130 0.17 -25.41 0.89
C GLY A 130 0.11 -24.58 -0.41
N ILE A 131 0.09 -23.25 -0.33
CA ILE A 131 0.18 -22.36 -1.50
C ILE A 131 1.66 -22.30 -1.92
N GLU A 132 1.93 -22.46 -3.21
CA GLU A 132 3.28 -22.28 -3.76
C GLU A 132 3.69 -20.82 -3.71
N VAL A 133 4.70 -20.47 -2.90
CA VAL A 133 5.19 -19.10 -2.76
C VAL A 133 6.63 -19.01 -3.25
N ALA A 134 6.88 -18.17 -4.27
CA ALA A 134 8.20 -17.92 -4.81
C ALA A 134 8.53 -16.42 -4.79
N ILE A 135 9.75 -16.09 -4.38
CA ILE A 135 10.28 -14.73 -4.38
C ILE A 135 11.46 -14.68 -5.33
N ILE A 136 11.47 -13.74 -6.26
CA ILE A 136 12.56 -13.53 -7.20
C ILE A 136 13.11 -12.13 -6.95
N THR A 137 14.41 -12.04 -6.75
CA THR A 137 15.09 -10.77 -6.40
C THR A 137 16.43 -10.63 -7.12
N SER A 138 16.93 -9.41 -7.27
CA SER A 138 18.32 -9.19 -7.71
C SER A 138 19.28 -8.99 -6.54
N THR A 139 18.75 -8.88 -5.32
CA THR A 139 19.54 -8.75 -4.10
C THR A 139 20.13 -10.10 -3.71
N ASN A 140 21.35 -10.09 -3.25
CA ASN A 140 22.03 -11.27 -2.68
C ASN A 140 22.75 -10.83 -1.40
N ASP A 141 21.99 -10.62 -0.34
CA ASP A 141 22.43 -10.12 0.96
C ASP A 141 21.70 -10.80 2.12
N GLU A 142 21.91 -10.33 3.34
CA GLU A 142 21.27 -10.82 4.56
C GLU A 142 19.72 -10.84 4.53
N GLN A 143 19.11 -10.07 3.63
CA GLN A 143 17.65 -10.06 3.47
C GLN A 143 17.19 -11.37 2.80
N VAL A 144 17.99 -11.89 1.86
CA VAL A 144 17.74 -13.19 1.24
C VAL A 144 17.87 -14.31 2.28
N ASP A 145 18.94 -14.29 3.06
CA ASP A 145 19.16 -15.27 4.13
C ASP A 145 18.00 -15.27 5.14
N SER A 146 17.50 -14.08 5.45
CA SER A 146 16.35 -13.92 6.32
C SER A 146 15.09 -14.57 5.74
N LEU A 147 14.81 -14.40 4.44
CA LEU A 147 13.65 -15.04 3.78
C LEU A 147 13.80 -16.56 3.72
N VAL A 148 14.99 -17.05 3.41
CA VAL A 148 15.28 -18.50 3.39
C VAL A 148 15.10 -19.11 4.79
N SER A 149 15.54 -18.41 5.84
CA SER A 149 15.35 -18.85 7.23
C SER A 149 13.88 -18.98 7.64
N LEU A 150 12.99 -18.25 6.93
CA LEU A 150 11.53 -18.35 7.10
C LEU A 150 10.88 -19.46 6.26
N ALA A 151 11.70 -20.34 5.64
CA ALA A 151 11.28 -21.40 4.74
C ALA A 151 10.54 -20.92 3.49
N LEU A 152 10.87 -19.71 3.01
CA LEU A 152 10.36 -19.20 1.75
C LEU A 152 11.32 -19.53 0.60
N HIS A 153 10.79 -19.87 -0.56
CA HIS A 153 11.58 -20.13 -1.75
C HIS A 153 12.03 -18.81 -2.38
N VAL A 154 13.34 -18.59 -2.42
CA VAL A 154 13.94 -17.36 -2.99
C VAL A 154 14.88 -17.72 -4.13
N THR A 155 14.72 -17.07 -5.27
CA THR A 155 15.62 -17.16 -6.42
C THR A 155 16.28 -15.81 -6.68
N THR A 156 17.61 -15.79 -6.80
CA THR A 156 18.35 -14.59 -7.08
C THR A 156 18.66 -14.48 -8.57
N LYS A 157 18.33 -13.33 -9.18
CA LYS A 157 18.62 -13.00 -10.58
C LYS A 157 19.22 -11.60 -10.67
N PRO A 158 20.52 -11.46 -10.97
CA PRO A 158 21.24 -10.19 -10.90
C PRO A 158 20.65 -9.07 -11.78
N ASP A 159 20.10 -9.42 -12.93
CA ASP A 159 19.55 -8.45 -13.89
C ASP A 159 18.06 -8.16 -13.72
N LEU A 160 17.43 -8.72 -12.70
CA LEU A 160 16.01 -8.49 -12.42
C LEU A 160 15.74 -7.01 -12.12
N ARG A 161 14.84 -6.40 -12.90
CA ARG A 161 14.40 -5.00 -12.72
C ARG A 161 12.89 -4.86 -12.59
N LEU A 162 12.17 -5.91 -12.91
CA LEU A 162 10.73 -5.93 -12.97
C LEU A 162 10.13 -6.05 -11.56
N CYS A 163 9.22 -5.14 -11.20
CA CYS A 163 8.39 -5.26 -10.00
C CYS A 163 7.03 -5.82 -10.38
N ALA A 164 6.71 -7.01 -9.89
CA ALA A 164 5.43 -7.66 -10.16
C ALA A 164 5.03 -8.61 -9.03
N VAL A 165 3.72 -8.84 -8.90
CA VAL A 165 3.17 -9.94 -8.10
C VAL A 165 2.16 -10.67 -8.96
N ILE A 166 2.34 -11.97 -9.11
CA ILE A 166 1.46 -12.84 -9.87
C ILE A 166 0.78 -13.81 -8.91
N ILE A 167 -0.55 -13.88 -8.92
CA ILE A 167 -1.34 -14.69 -8.01
C ILE A 167 -2.21 -15.63 -8.85
N ASP A 168 -2.10 -16.93 -8.57
CA ASP A 168 -2.86 -18.01 -9.22
C ASP A 168 -2.79 -17.95 -10.75
N ARG A 169 -1.72 -17.41 -11.32
CA ARG A 169 -1.55 -17.18 -12.76
C ARG A 169 -2.75 -16.48 -13.43
N SER A 170 -3.48 -15.68 -12.69
CA SER A 170 -4.70 -15.01 -13.14
C SER A 170 -4.80 -13.54 -12.71
N VAL A 171 -4.15 -13.16 -11.63
CA VAL A 171 -4.09 -11.78 -11.16
C VAL A 171 -2.66 -11.31 -11.22
N VAL A 172 -2.44 -10.16 -11.85
CA VAL A 172 -1.14 -9.52 -12.00
C VAL A 172 -1.16 -8.15 -11.34
N TRP A 173 -0.19 -7.92 -10.50
CA TRP A 173 0.17 -6.60 -10.01
C TRP A 173 1.50 -6.22 -10.67
N TYR A 174 1.52 -5.12 -11.41
CA TYR A 174 2.67 -4.72 -12.22
C TYR A 174 2.87 -3.21 -12.19
N GLY A 175 4.11 -2.76 -12.00
CA GLY A 175 4.42 -1.33 -12.01
C GLY A 175 5.79 -0.99 -11.42
N SER A 176 5.94 0.21 -10.87
CA SER A 176 7.16 0.64 -10.18
C SER A 176 7.17 0.31 -8.68
N VAL A 177 6.01 -0.02 -8.11
CA VAL A 177 5.92 -0.44 -6.70
C VAL A 177 6.62 -1.78 -6.49
N ASN A 178 7.60 -1.76 -5.60
CA ASN A 178 8.33 -2.96 -5.19
C ASN A 178 7.70 -3.54 -3.92
N ALA A 179 7.03 -4.68 -4.02
CA ALA A 179 6.24 -5.27 -2.94
C ALA A 179 7.03 -5.55 -1.65
N LEU A 180 8.31 -5.94 -1.78
CA LEU A 180 9.20 -6.21 -0.64
C LEU A 180 10.32 -5.17 -0.49
N GLY A 181 10.23 -4.06 -1.23
CA GLY A 181 11.20 -2.98 -1.21
C GLY A 181 10.69 -1.71 -0.54
N PHE A 182 11.44 -0.65 -0.74
CA PHE A 182 11.06 0.70 -0.36
C PHE A 182 10.28 1.36 -1.49
N ASN A 183 9.16 1.99 -1.16
CA ASN A 183 8.29 2.68 -2.10
C ASN A 183 8.04 4.12 -1.67
N THR A 184 7.75 4.97 -2.65
CA THR A 184 7.37 6.37 -2.49
C THR A 184 5.96 6.59 -3.03
N GLU A 185 5.38 7.75 -2.78
CA GLU A 185 4.09 8.15 -3.36
C GLU A 185 4.10 8.23 -4.89
N LYS A 186 5.28 8.40 -5.49
CA LYS A 186 5.45 8.49 -6.94
C LYS A 186 5.42 7.12 -7.62
N ASP A 187 5.61 6.05 -6.85
CA ASP A 187 5.53 4.70 -7.36
C ASP A 187 4.07 4.31 -7.58
N ASN A 188 3.82 3.59 -8.67
CA ASN A 188 2.49 3.16 -9.04
C ASN A 188 2.48 1.68 -9.41
N ILE A 189 1.38 1.03 -9.12
CA ILE A 189 1.15 -0.37 -9.48
C ILE A 189 -0.27 -0.55 -10.00
N ILE A 190 -0.41 -1.34 -11.04
CA ILE A 190 -1.68 -1.69 -11.68
C ILE A 190 -2.02 -3.11 -11.30
N LYS A 191 -3.28 -3.34 -10.95
CA LYS A 191 -3.86 -4.67 -10.76
C LYS A 191 -4.69 -5.04 -11.97
N LEU A 192 -4.41 -6.18 -12.58
CA LEU A 192 -5.12 -6.73 -13.74
C LEU A 192 -5.54 -8.17 -13.48
N LYS A 193 -6.71 -8.54 -13.93
CA LYS A 193 -7.19 -9.93 -13.92
C LYS A 193 -7.15 -10.47 -15.35
N ASP A 194 -6.02 -11.05 -15.72
CA ASP A 194 -5.78 -11.59 -17.06
C ASP A 194 -4.74 -12.73 -16.99
N GLY A 195 -5.16 -13.95 -17.29
CA GLY A 195 -4.30 -15.12 -17.24
C GLY A 195 -3.21 -15.13 -18.32
N LYS A 196 -3.47 -14.55 -19.51
CA LYS A 196 -2.45 -14.46 -20.55
C LYS A 196 -1.35 -13.50 -20.15
N LEU A 197 -1.73 -12.32 -19.65
CA LEU A 197 -0.77 -11.34 -19.12
C LEU A 197 0.00 -11.91 -17.94
N ALA A 198 -0.66 -12.71 -17.08
CA ALA A 198 0.01 -13.35 -15.96
C ALA A 198 1.13 -14.29 -16.42
N ASP A 199 0.87 -15.08 -17.46
CA ASP A 199 1.86 -15.98 -18.05
C ASP A 199 2.99 -15.21 -18.75
N GLU A 200 2.69 -14.12 -19.45
CA GLU A 200 3.69 -13.26 -20.08
C GLU A 200 4.61 -12.62 -19.06
N VAL A 201 4.04 -12.01 -18.01
CA VAL A 201 4.81 -11.37 -16.93
C VAL A 201 5.64 -12.41 -16.17
N LEU A 202 5.07 -13.58 -15.89
CA LEU A 202 5.80 -14.69 -15.27
C LEU A 202 6.99 -15.13 -16.15
N GLY A 203 6.78 -15.25 -17.45
CA GLY A 203 7.84 -15.54 -18.42
C GLY A 203 8.98 -14.51 -18.35
N MET A 204 8.65 -13.21 -18.34
CA MET A 204 9.63 -12.13 -18.21
C MET A 204 10.43 -12.24 -16.90
N VAL A 205 9.75 -12.50 -15.78
CA VAL A 205 10.39 -12.65 -14.46
C VAL A 205 11.29 -13.87 -14.41
N LEU A 206 10.93 -14.97 -15.09
CA LEU A 206 11.69 -16.20 -15.10
C LEU A 206 12.85 -16.22 -16.12
N THR A 207 12.80 -15.42 -17.18
CA THR A 207 13.84 -15.35 -18.23
C THR A 207 14.83 -14.20 -18.08
N SER A 208 14.51 -13.19 -17.26
CA SER A 208 15.40 -12.03 -16.96
C SER A 208 16.66 -12.42 -16.23
#